data_8aab83e7735bb96ca7eabd9f1c8ea9b5
#
_entry.id   8aab83e7735bb96ca7eabd9f1c8ea9b5
#
_cell.length_a   1.000
_cell.length_b   1.000
_cell.length_c   1.000
_cell.angle_alpha   90.00
_cell.angle_beta   90.00
_cell.angle_gamma   90.00
#
_symmetry.space_group_name_H-M   'P 1'
#
loop_
_entity.id
_entity.type
_entity.pdbx_description
1 polymer ?
#
loop_
_entity_poly.entity_id
_entity_poly.type
_entity_poly.pdbx_seq_one_letter_code
_entity_poly.pdbx_strand_id
1 'polypeptide(L)'
;ETIESCLESDAILFGAIGHPKYDNDPNAKVRPEQGLLKLRKSLQLFANIRPVTTYSSLHHLSPLKTKNIKDVDFVIYRELTGGIYFGKKELSEDGNQAVDECTYNVEEIERITHLAFQAAKQRKKHLTLVDKANVLETSRLWRKVVQGMCAQYPDVVVDYLFVDNAAMQ
;
A
#
# COMPACT_ATOMS: atom_id res chain seq x y z
N GLU A 1 -11.58 -22.97 -9.48
CA GLU A 1 -10.77 -23.95 -8.73
C GLU A 1 -9.81 -23.25 -7.76
N THR A 2 -8.70 -22.60 -8.17
CA THR A 2 -7.75 -21.97 -7.22
C THR A 2 -8.39 -20.92 -6.32
N ILE A 3 -9.22 -20.04 -6.86
CA ILE A 3 -9.90 -18.99 -6.08
C ILE A 3 -10.91 -19.62 -5.09
N GLU A 4 -11.63 -20.62 -5.50
CA GLU A 4 -12.58 -21.36 -4.65
C GLU A 4 -11.84 -22.01 -3.47
N SER A 5 -10.76 -22.72 -3.72
CA SER A 5 -9.92 -23.30 -2.67
C SER A 5 -9.37 -22.26 -1.72
N CYS A 6 -9.01 -21.06 -2.22
CA CYS A 6 -8.56 -19.96 -1.37
C CYS A 6 -9.70 -19.40 -0.50
N LEU A 7 -10.93 -19.32 -1.02
CA LEU A 7 -12.10 -18.85 -0.26
C LEU A 7 -12.52 -19.82 0.87
N GLU A 8 -12.22 -21.11 0.70
CA GLU A 8 -12.50 -22.14 1.71
C GLU A 8 -11.39 -22.31 2.75
N SER A 9 -10.26 -21.62 2.58
CA SER A 9 -9.08 -21.74 3.43
C SER A 9 -9.06 -20.68 4.54
N ASP A 10 -8.61 -21.05 5.74
CA ASP A 10 -8.40 -20.11 6.85
C ASP A 10 -7.24 -19.14 6.61
N ALA A 11 -6.22 -19.57 5.87
CA ALA A 11 -5.05 -18.76 5.52
C ALA A 11 -4.41 -19.23 4.22
N ILE A 12 -3.71 -18.33 3.54
CA ILE A 12 -3.02 -18.60 2.29
C ILE A 12 -1.55 -18.21 2.43
N LEU A 13 -0.66 -19.19 2.30
CA LEU A 13 0.77 -18.92 2.14
C LEU A 13 1.08 -18.67 0.67
N PHE A 14 1.57 -17.48 0.37
CA PHE A 14 1.78 -17.03 -1.00
C PHE A 14 3.26 -16.72 -1.25
N GLY A 15 3.79 -17.21 -2.39
CA GLY A 15 5.15 -16.93 -2.83
C GLY A 15 5.26 -15.66 -3.68
N ALA A 16 6.46 -15.40 -4.20
CA ALA A 16 6.70 -14.30 -5.12
C ALA A 16 6.07 -14.58 -6.49
N ILE A 17 5.58 -13.53 -7.15
CA ILE A 17 5.08 -13.55 -8.53
C ILE A 17 6.00 -12.73 -9.41
N GLY A 18 6.16 -13.18 -10.64
CA GLY A 18 6.94 -12.56 -11.68
C GLY A 18 7.94 -13.54 -12.30
N HIS A 19 8.27 -13.30 -13.55
CA HIS A 19 9.32 -14.05 -14.24
C HIS A 19 9.87 -13.21 -15.39
N PRO A 20 11.21 -13.08 -15.56
CA PRO A 20 11.84 -12.19 -16.53
C PRO A 20 11.36 -12.34 -17.98
N LYS A 21 10.90 -13.53 -18.37
CA LYS A 21 10.35 -13.75 -19.72
C LYS A 21 9.11 -12.92 -20.04
N TYR A 22 8.35 -12.50 -19.00
CA TYR A 22 7.15 -11.66 -19.18
C TYR A 22 7.49 -10.16 -19.08
N ASP A 23 8.55 -9.82 -18.35
CA ASP A 23 8.95 -8.42 -18.14
C ASP A 23 9.56 -7.83 -19.41
N ASN A 24 10.26 -8.67 -20.19
CA ASN A 24 10.97 -8.26 -21.39
C ASN A 24 10.12 -8.34 -22.68
N ASP A 25 8.87 -8.78 -22.61
CA ASP A 25 7.96 -8.80 -23.76
C ASP A 25 6.88 -7.72 -23.61
N PRO A 26 7.01 -6.59 -24.32
CA PRO A 26 6.00 -5.51 -24.28
C PRO A 26 4.64 -5.97 -24.85
N ASN A 27 4.62 -7.03 -25.66
CA ASN A 27 3.41 -7.59 -26.29
C ASN A 27 2.81 -8.75 -25.50
N ALA A 28 3.34 -9.08 -24.33
CA ALA A 28 2.83 -10.17 -23.49
C ALA A 28 1.35 -9.95 -23.17
N LYS A 29 0.49 -10.84 -23.69
CA LYS A 29 -0.98 -10.79 -23.47
C LYS A 29 -1.37 -11.18 -22.05
N VAL A 30 -0.53 -11.95 -21.37
CA VAL A 30 -0.76 -12.43 -20.00
C VAL A 30 0.45 -12.07 -19.16
N ARG A 31 0.18 -11.40 -18.01
CA ARG A 31 1.20 -11.07 -17.01
C ARG A 31 0.86 -11.75 -15.69
N PRO A 32 1.85 -12.29 -14.97
CA PRO A 32 1.63 -12.98 -13.68
C PRO A 32 0.89 -12.11 -12.67
N GLU A 33 1.14 -10.80 -12.67
CA GLU A 33 0.52 -9.80 -11.79
C GLU A 33 -0.99 -9.74 -11.93
N GLN A 34 -1.55 -10.03 -13.10
CA GLN A 34 -3.00 -10.07 -13.35
C GLN A 34 -3.68 -11.13 -12.48
N GLY A 35 -3.03 -12.29 -12.32
CA GLY A 35 -3.51 -13.38 -11.45
C GLY A 35 -3.53 -12.96 -9.99
N LEU A 36 -2.47 -12.28 -9.52
CA LEU A 36 -2.38 -11.76 -8.17
C LEU A 36 -3.45 -10.69 -7.88
N LEU A 37 -3.64 -9.73 -8.79
CA LEU A 37 -4.66 -8.69 -8.65
C LEU A 37 -6.07 -9.29 -8.62
N LYS A 38 -6.34 -10.29 -9.47
CA LYS A 38 -7.61 -11.01 -9.48
C LYS A 38 -7.85 -11.73 -8.14
N LEU A 39 -6.84 -12.43 -7.61
CA LEU A 39 -6.92 -13.12 -6.32
C LEU A 39 -7.23 -12.13 -5.18
N ARG A 40 -6.49 -11.03 -5.09
CA ARG A 40 -6.70 -9.97 -4.07
C ARG A 40 -8.11 -9.41 -4.11
N LYS A 41 -8.64 -9.14 -5.30
CA LYS A 41 -10.00 -8.64 -5.50
C LYS A 41 -11.05 -9.67 -5.10
N SER A 42 -10.88 -10.94 -5.51
CA SER A 42 -11.81 -12.02 -5.20
C SER A 42 -11.89 -12.32 -3.70
N LEU A 43 -10.79 -12.20 -2.98
CA LEU A 43 -10.69 -12.41 -1.53
C LEU A 43 -10.91 -11.13 -0.72
N GLN A 44 -11.17 -9.98 -1.37
CA GLN A 44 -11.35 -8.68 -0.71
C GLN A 44 -10.17 -8.29 0.20
N LEU A 45 -8.95 -8.61 -0.18
CA LEU A 45 -7.74 -8.33 0.59
C LEU A 45 -7.37 -6.85 0.46
N PHE A 46 -7.98 -5.98 1.25
CA PHE A 46 -7.83 -4.54 1.16
C PHE A 46 -6.61 -3.98 1.90
N ALA A 47 -6.11 -4.71 2.91
CA ALA A 47 -5.00 -4.24 3.73
C ALA A 47 -3.70 -4.99 3.42
N ASN A 48 -2.68 -4.28 2.97
CA ASN A 48 -1.32 -4.77 2.92
C ASN A 48 -0.55 -4.22 4.12
N ILE A 49 -0.15 -5.10 5.03
CA ILE A 49 0.54 -4.75 6.26
C ILE A 49 2.01 -5.11 6.12
N ARG A 50 2.89 -4.11 6.21
CA ARG A 50 4.34 -4.26 6.04
C ARG A 50 5.09 -3.81 7.28
N PRO A 51 5.44 -4.72 8.19
CA PRO A 51 6.34 -4.40 9.29
C PRO A 51 7.76 -4.18 8.75
N VAL A 52 8.41 -3.14 9.25
CA VAL A 52 9.80 -2.81 8.96
C VAL A 52 10.54 -2.73 10.30
N THR A 53 11.42 -3.70 10.53
CA THR A 53 12.20 -3.79 11.75
C THR A 53 13.65 -4.10 11.40
N THR A 54 14.58 -3.48 12.09
CA THR A 54 16.01 -3.75 11.91
C THR A 54 16.55 -4.59 13.06
N TYR A 55 17.41 -5.53 12.71
CA TYR A 55 18.10 -6.41 13.67
C TYR A 55 19.56 -6.01 13.76
N SER A 56 20.05 -5.77 14.97
CA SER A 56 21.44 -5.32 15.20
C SER A 56 22.48 -6.25 14.59
N SER A 57 22.23 -7.56 14.61
CA SER A 57 23.10 -8.58 14.00
C SER A 57 23.20 -8.45 12.46
N LEU A 58 22.25 -7.79 11.80
CA LEU A 58 22.18 -7.63 10.33
C LEU A 58 22.54 -6.22 9.85
N HIS A 59 22.84 -5.28 10.75
CA HIS A 59 23.15 -3.90 10.37
C HIS A 59 24.33 -3.80 9.38
N HIS A 60 25.30 -4.72 9.48
CA HIS A 60 26.47 -4.75 8.60
C HIS A 60 26.15 -5.07 7.13
N LEU A 61 24.97 -5.64 6.85
CA LEU A 61 24.49 -5.94 5.49
C LEU A 61 23.77 -4.75 4.83
N SER A 62 23.43 -3.73 5.62
CA SER A 62 22.71 -2.55 5.10
C SER A 62 23.67 -1.58 4.40
N PRO A 63 23.27 -0.98 3.25
CA PRO A 63 24.02 0.10 2.64
C PRO A 63 23.90 1.43 3.42
N LEU A 64 22.96 1.51 4.37
CA LEU A 64 22.75 2.70 5.18
C LEU A 64 23.65 2.71 6.41
N LYS A 65 23.99 3.91 6.89
CA LYS A 65 24.77 4.08 8.12
C LYS A 65 24.01 3.49 9.32
N THR A 66 24.68 2.73 10.17
CA THR A 66 24.09 2.08 11.34
C THR A 66 23.28 3.05 12.22
N LYS A 67 23.75 4.29 12.41
CA LYS A 67 23.03 5.31 13.19
C LYS A 67 21.64 5.63 12.65
N ASN A 68 21.40 5.44 11.35
CA ASN A 68 20.13 5.74 10.69
C ASN A 68 19.14 4.57 10.74
N ILE A 69 19.65 3.35 10.96
CA ILE A 69 18.83 2.13 10.93
C ILE A 69 18.69 1.48 12.32
N LYS A 70 19.47 1.95 13.30
CA LYS A 70 19.39 1.45 14.67
C LYS A 70 18.00 1.70 15.25
N ASP A 71 17.40 0.66 15.85
CA ASP A 71 16.12 0.70 16.54
C ASP A 71 14.93 1.12 15.64
N VAL A 72 15.07 0.98 14.32
CA VAL A 72 13.95 1.19 13.39
C VAL A 72 12.90 0.11 13.61
N ASP A 73 11.68 0.56 13.93
CA ASP A 73 10.49 -0.26 14.09
C ASP A 73 9.25 0.56 13.73
N PHE A 74 8.71 0.32 12.53
CA PHE A 74 7.45 0.89 12.07
C PHE A 74 6.68 -0.11 11.22
N VAL A 75 5.39 0.16 10.98
CA VAL A 75 4.52 -0.67 10.13
C VAL A 75 3.83 0.21 9.12
N ILE A 76 3.87 -0.19 7.84
CA ILE A 76 3.13 0.48 6.78
C ILE A 76 1.80 -0.25 6.56
N TYR A 77 0.71 0.48 6.66
CA TYR A 77 -0.64 0.06 6.27
C TYR A 77 -0.96 0.64 4.91
N ARG A 78 -1.12 -0.22 3.90
CA ARG A 78 -1.41 0.21 2.53
C ARG A 78 -2.77 -0.33 2.10
N GLU A 79 -3.64 0.55 1.62
CA GLU A 79 -4.87 0.14 0.92
C GLU A 79 -4.48 -0.56 -0.39
N LEU A 80 -5.12 -1.68 -0.68
CA LEU A 80 -4.65 -2.58 -1.72
C LEU A 80 -5.69 -2.89 -2.81
N THR A 81 -6.92 -2.40 -2.70
CA THR A 81 -8.01 -2.71 -3.65
C THR A 81 -8.54 -1.49 -4.39
N GLY A 82 -8.06 -0.30 -4.07
CA GLY A 82 -8.28 0.94 -4.79
C GLY A 82 -7.02 1.46 -5.50
N GLY A 83 -7.11 2.69 -5.96
CA GLY A 83 -6.00 3.43 -6.55
C GLY A 83 -5.63 2.99 -7.97
N ILE A 84 -4.41 3.32 -8.35
CA ILE A 84 -3.91 3.20 -9.73
C ILE A 84 -3.88 1.77 -10.28
N TYR A 85 -3.80 0.74 -9.42
CA TYR A 85 -3.77 -0.65 -9.88
C TYR A 85 -5.12 -1.15 -10.38
N PHE A 86 -6.23 -0.55 -9.92
CA PHE A 86 -7.60 -0.99 -10.22
C PHE A 86 -8.39 0.04 -11.02
N GLY A 87 -7.85 1.25 -11.24
CA GLY A 87 -8.43 2.26 -12.10
C GLY A 87 -8.41 1.85 -13.58
N LYS A 88 -9.15 2.61 -14.38
CA LYS A 88 -9.18 2.44 -15.83
C LYS A 88 -7.79 2.69 -16.41
N LYS A 89 -7.42 1.89 -17.40
CA LYS A 89 -6.16 1.98 -18.13
C LYS A 89 -6.44 2.07 -19.60
N GLU A 90 -5.88 3.05 -20.25
CA GLU A 90 -6.05 3.27 -21.69
C GLU A 90 -4.71 3.60 -22.34
N LEU A 91 -4.53 3.07 -23.54
CA LEU A 91 -3.51 3.49 -24.48
C LEU A 91 -4.23 3.99 -25.73
N SER A 92 -3.87 5.16 -26.25
CA SER A 92 -4.44 5.70 -27.48
C SER A 92 -4.15 4.76 -28.66
N GLU A 93 -5.01 4.81 -29.69
CA GLU A 93 -4.87 3.92 -30.88
C GLU A 93 -3.54 4.12 -31.61
N ASP A 94 -3.01 5.34 -31.59
CA ASP A 94 -1.72 5.69 -32.16
C ASP A 94 -0.52 5.34 -31.25
N GLY A 95 -0.78 4.86 -30.02
CA GLY A 95 0.25 4.49 -29.04
C GLY A 95 1.01 5.67 -28.41
N ASN A 96 0.59 6.91 -28.66
CA ASN A 96 1.31 8.10 -28.24
C ASN A 96 0.85 8.66 -26.89
N GLN A 97 -0.29 8.22 -26.35
CA GLN A 97 -0.82 8.66 -25.07
C GLN A 97 -1.32 7.48 -24.24
N ALA A 98 -0.93 7.44 -22.98
CA ALA A 98 -1.39 6.46 -22.00
C ALA A 98 -2.02 7.15 -20.79
N VAL A 99 -3.06 6.55 -20.23
CA VAL A 99 -3.76 7.02 -19.03
C VAL A 99 -3.93 5.87 -18.05
N ASP A 100 -3.54 6.12 -16.79
CA ASP A 100 -3.86 5.26 -15.66
C ASP A 100 -4.65 6.09 -14.62
N GLU A 101 -5.90 5.73 -14.37
CA GLU A 101 -6.72 6.40 -13.37
C GLU A 101 -6.35 5.94 -11.95
N CYS A 102 -6.26 6.90 -11.03
CA CYS A 102 -6.10 6.65 -9.61
C CYS A 102 -7.37 7.10 -8.89
N THR A 103 -8.17 6.15 -8.40
CA THR A 103 -9.45 6.43 -7.75
C THR A 103 -9.49 5.82 -6.35
N TYR A 104 -9.97 6.60 -5.37
CA TYR A 104 -10.28 6.15 -4.02
C TYR A 104 -11.63 6.70 -3.58
N ASN A 105 -12.39 5.91 -2.83
CA ASN A 105 -13.61 6.33 -2.16
C ASN A 105 -13.43 6.40 -0.63
N VAL A 106 -14.41 6.97 0.05
CA VAL A 106 -14.38 7.16 1.51
C VAL A 106 -14.27 5.83 2.25
N GLU A 107 -15.04 4.82 1.85
CA GLU A 107 -15.06 3.49 2.52
C GLU A 107 -13.71 2.80 2.43
N GLU A 108 -13.05 2.87 1.29
CA GLU A 108 -11.69 2.32 1.11
C GLU A 108 -10.68 2.98 2.04
N ILE A 109 -10.78 4.30 2.18
CA ILE A 109 -9.89 5.06 3.07
C ILE A 109 -10.19 4.76 4.53
N GLU A 110 -11.46 4.77 4.93
CA GLU A 110 -11.88 4.52 6.32
C GLU A 110 -11.43 3.16 6.82
N ARG A 111 -11.67 2.07 6.07
CA ARG A 111 -11.35 0.71 6.52
C ARG A 111 -9.86 0.50 6.79
N ILE A 112 -8.99 1.00 5.93
CA ILE A 112 -7.54 0.89 6.15
C ILE A 112 -7.06 1.81 7.28
N THR A 113 -7.64 3.00 7.38
CA THR A 113 -7.34 3.98 8.41
C THR A 113 -7.73 3.47 9.79
N HIS A 114 -8.87 2.80 9.94
CA HIS A 114 -9.25 2.13 11.19
C HIS A 114 -8.21 1.12 11.64
N LEU A 115 -7.74 0.25 10.74
CA LEU A 115 -6.69 -0.73 11.06
C LEU A 115 -5.40 -0.04 11.51
N ALA A 116 -5.00 1.02 10.81
CA ALA A 116 -3.80 1.77 11.13
C ALA A 116 -3.90 2.46 12.51
N PHE A 117 -5.03 3.07 12.84
CA PHE A 117 -5.27 3.66 14.16
C PHE A 117 -5.27 2.61 15.28
N GLN A 118 -5.93 1.46 15.07
CA GLN A 118 -5.94 0.37 16.04
C GLN A 118 -4.52 -0.15 16.32
N ALA A 119 -3.72 -0.32 15.28
CA ALA A 119 -2.32 -0.70 15.43
C ALA A 119 -1.49 0.39 16.13
N ALA A 120 -1.68 1.66 15.79
CA ALA A 120 -1.00 2.77 16.43
C ALA A 120 -1.28 2.83 17.95
N LYS A 121 -2.54 2.59 18.37
CA LYS A 121 -2.90 2.50 19.81
C LYS A 121 -2.12 1.45 20.57
N GLN A 122 -1.83 0.31 19.94
CA GLN A 122 -1.08 -0.81 20.54
C GLN A 122 0.44 -0.61 20.47
N ARG A 123 0.90 0.42 19.78
CA ARG A 123 2.32 0.73 19.57
C ARG A 123 2.69 2.10 20.19
N LYS A 124 3.29 2.97 19.41
CA LYS A 124 3.81 4.27 19.87
C LYS A 124 2.76 5.39 19.92
N LYS A 125 1.48 5.07 19.67
CA LYS A 125 0.37 6.03 19.56
C LYS A 125 0.65 7.19 18.58
N HIS A 126 1.31 6.84 17.49
CA HIS A 126 1.70 7.78 16.44
C HIS A 126 1.36 7.17 15.07
N LEU A 127 0.69 7.95 14.23
CA LEU A 127 0.29 7.60 12.87
C LEU A 127 0.72 8.72 11.92
N THR A 128 1.50 8.39 10.91
CA THR A 128 1.86 9.32 9.84
C THR A 128 1.07 8.96 8.57
N LEU A 129 0.27 9.89 8.07
CA LEU A 129 -0.32 9.78 6.75
C LEU A 129 0.67 10.27 5.69
N VAL A 130 1.09 9.37 4.82
CA VAL A 130 1.96 9.68 3.68
C VAL A 130 1.12 9.85 2.43
N ASP A 131 1.11 11.04 1.87
CA ASP A 131 0.23 11.41 0.76
C ASP A 131 0.91 12.38 -0.26
N LYS A 132 0.14 12.85 -1.23
CA LYS A 132 0.53 13.92 -2.17
C LYS A 132 -0.57 15.00 -2.26
N ALA A 133 -1.10 15.42 -1.12
CA ALA A 133 -2.26 16.33 -1.03
C ALA A 133 -2.00 17.73 -1.61
N ASN A 134 -0.74 18.14 -1.75
CA ASN A 134 -0.39 19.39 -2.43
C ASN A 134 -0.69 19.36 -3.95
N VAL A 135 -0.88 18.16 -4.54
CA VAL A 135 -1.12 17.99 -5.98
C VAL A 135 -2.41 17.21 -6.27
N LEU A 136 -2.65 16.07 -5.57
CA LEU A 136 -3.65 15.10 -5.94
C LEU A 136 -4.94 15.25 -5.14
N GLU A 137 -6.10 15.24 -5.83
CA GLU A 137 -7.43 15.23 -5.20
C GLU A 137 -7.68 13.97 -4.38
N THR A 138 -7.23 12.80 -4.85
CA THR A 138 -7.30 11.54 -4.08
C THR A 138 -6.60 11.67 -2.73
N SER A 139 -5.44 12.29 -2.69
CA SER A 139 -4.69 12.53 -1.45
C SER A 139 -5.37 13.56 -0.53
N ARG A 140 -6.06 14.57 -1.09
CA ARG A 140 -6.87 15.53 -0.33
C ARG A 140 -8.06 14.83 0.32
N LEU A 141 -8.73 13.93 -0.41
CA LEU A 141 -9.80 13.10 0.14
C LEU A 141 -9.28 12.23 1.29
N TRP A 142 -8.15 11.54 1.10
CA TRP A 142 -7.49 10.76 2.15
C TRP A 142 -7.25 11.58 3.41
N ARG A 143 -6.68 12.77 3.27
CA ARG A 143 -6.38 13.67 4.39
C ARG A 143 -7.66 14.11 5.12
N LYS A 144 -8.71 14.47 4.38
CA LYS A 144 -10.02 14.84 4.92
C LYS A 144 -10.65 13.71 5.75
N VAL A 145 -10.63 12.48 5.23
CA VAL A 145 -11.20 11.31 5.91
C VAL A 145 -10.41 11.00 7.18
N VAL A 146 -9.08 10.92 7.09
CA VAL A 146 -8.23 10.64 8.27
C VAL A 146 -8.43 11.71 9.35
N GLN A 147 -8.50 12.99 8.99
CA GLN A 147 -8.78 14.09 9.94
C GLN A 147 -10.13 13.90 10.63
N GLY A 148 -11.18 13.53 9.87
CA GLY A 148 -12.51 13.26 10.43
C GLY A 148 -12.53 12.11 11.43
N MET A 149 -11.64 11.13 11.25
CA MET A 149 -11.53 9.97 12.14
C MET A 149 -10.72 10.23 13.42
N CYS A 150 -9.89 11.27 13.48
CA CYS A 150 -9.03 11.56 14.64
C CYS A 150 -9.81 11.66 15.97
N ALA A 151 -11.03 12.19 15.95
CA ALA A 151 -11.87 12.31 17.14
C ALA A 151 -12.23 10.95 17.77
N GLN A 152 -12.24 9.87 17.00
CA GLN A 152 -12.49 8.51 17.48
C GLN A 152 -11.25 7.89 18.15
N TYR A 153 -10.07 8.48 17.95
CA TYR A 153 -8.78 7.99 18.44
C TYR A 153 -7.96 9.08 19.13
N PRO A 154 -8.51 9.69 20.22
CA PRO A 154 -7.91 10.86 20.86
C PRO A 154 -6.50 10.62 21.43
N ASP A 155 -6.15 9.35 21.68
CA ASP A 155 -4.84 8.96 22.20
C ASP A 155 -3.76 8.84 21.13
N VAL A 156 -4.10 8.94 19.83
CA VAL A 156 -3.16 8.79 18.73
C VAL A 156 -2.84 10.14 18.11
N VAL A 157 -1.57 10.48 18.11
CA VAL A 157 -1.05 11.66 17.41
C VAL A 157 -0.97 11.36 15.92
N VAL A 158 -1.52 12.24 15.09
CA VAL A 158 -1.50 12.11 13.63
C VAL A 158 -0.69 13.24 13.02
N ASP A 159 0.27 12.90 12.19
CA ASP A 159 0.99 13.84 11.34
C ASP A 159 0.86 13.49 9.84
N TYR A 160 1.34 14.39 9.00
CA TYR A 160 1.18 14.33 7.56
C TYR A 160 2.50 14.57 6.87
N LEU A 161 2.87 13.69 5.93
CA LEU A 161 4.12 13.79 5.21
C LEU A 161 3.88 13.59 3.71
N PHE A 162 4.38 14.50 2.88
CA PHE A 162 4.34 14.27 1.43
C PHE A 162 5.25 13.11 1.05
N VAL A 163 4.81 12.28 0.11
CA VAL A 163 5.47 11.02 -0.25
C VAL A 163 6.90 11.23 -0.76
N ASP A 164 7.16 12.30 -1.47
CA ASP A 164 8.50 12.66 -1.94
C ASP A 164 9.44 13.01 -0.77
N ASN A 165 8.95 13.74 0.22
CA ASN A 165 9.70 14.03 1.44
C ASN A 165 9.89 12.75 2.29
N ALA A 166 8.87 11.92 2.42
CA ALA A 166 8.98 10.64 3.12
C ALA A 166 10.05 9.72 2.54
N ALA A 167 10.20 9.74 1.20
CA ALA A 167 11.21 8.93 0.52
C ALA A 167 12.65 9.45 0.71
N MET A 168 12.81 10.70 1.14
CA MET A 168 14.13 11.31 1.39
C MET A 168 14.58 11.19 2.84
N GLN A 169 13.69 10.93 3.77
CA GLN A 169 13.96 10.79 5.21
C GLN A 169 14.20 9.34 5.62
#